data_42bb775d2ffeb9303f92bb82c96b2ff1
#
_entry.id   42bb775d2ffeb9303f92bb82c96b2ff1
#
_cell.length_a   1.000
_cell.length_b   1.000
_cell.length_c   1.000
_cell.angle_alpha   90.00
_cell.angle_beta   90.00
_cell.angle_gamma   90.00
#
_symmetry.space_group_name_H-M   'P 1'
#
loop_
_entity.id
_entity.type
_entity.pdbx_description
1 polymer ?
#
loop_
_entity_poly.entity_id
_entity_poly.type
_entity_poly.pdbx_seq_one_letter_code
_entity_poly.pdbx_strand_id
1 'polypeptide(L)'
;MDIEYQTYGVVLNQPRENEEVFFWKHPEKHISFRAVYDKQSKALLGINVFGIRMRHNICDAWINSKTTIDQVLVELKDANFDPEFFKPYEQEIIDFYNKENGTSIKPRKKSLLRIFG
;
A
#
# COMPACT_ATOMS: atom_id res chain seq x y z
N MET A 1 24.43 3.47 -3.53
CA MET A 1 23.19 3.86 -2.90
C MET A 1 22.23 2.69 -2.78
N ASP A 2 21.83 2.41 -1.58
CA ASP A 2 20.98 1.26 -1.36
C ASP A 2 19.52 1.65 -1.40
N ILE A 3 18.81 1.11 -2.36
CA ILE A 3 17.39 1.35 -2.50
C ILE A 3 16.65 0.13 -1.99
N GLU A 4 15.76 0.34 -1.05
CA GLU A 4 14.95 -0.73 -0.49
C GLU A 4 14.02 -1.30 -1.56
N TYR A 5 13.99 -2.61 -1.64
CA TYR A 5 13.10 -3.31 -2.54
C TYR A 5 12.49 -4.47 -1.78
N GLN A 6 11.20 -4.41 -1.54
CA GLN A 6 10.50 -5.40 -0.73
C GLN A 6 9.28 -5.95 -1.47
N THR A 7 9.09 -7.25 -1.36
CA THR A 7 7.95 -7.91 -1.96
C THR A 7 7.27 -8.80 -0.92
N TYR A 8 5.97 -8.67 -0.82
CA TYR A 8 5.14 -9.46 0.08
C TYR A 8 4.05 -10.14 -0.74
N GLY A 9 3.82 -11.42 -0.48
CA GLY A 9 2.82 -12.17 -1.21
C GLY A 9 3.24 -12.42 -2.66
N VAL A 10 2.27 -12.49 -3.56
CA VAL A 10 2.50 -12.82 -4.96
C VAL A 10 2.35 -11.59 -5.83
N VAL A 11 3.45 -11.18 -6.48
CA VAL A 11 3.45 -10.07 -7.42
C VAL A 11 4.10 -10.54 -8.71
N LEU A 12 3.30 -10.71 -9.75
CA LEU A 12 3.76 -11.19 -11.04
C LEU A 12 4.01 -10.00 -11.98
N ASN A 13 4.87 -10.22 -12.98
CA ASN A 13 5.14 -9.20 -13.99
C ASN A 13 3.87 -8.82 -14.73
N GLN A 14 3.03 -9.82 -14.99
CA GLN A 14 1.73 -9.59 -15.60
C GLN A 14 0.67 -10.18 -14.69
N PRO A 15 -0.37 -9.43 -14.38
CA PRO A 15 -1.43 -9.94 -13.51
C PRO A 15 -2.20 -11.06 -14.19
N ARG A 16 -2.73 -11.95 -13.37
CA ARG A 16 -3.60 -12.99 -13.85
C ARG A 16 -4.94 -12.39 -14.23
N GLU A 17 -5.75 -13.20 -14.92
CA GLU A 17 -7.04 -12.76 -15.42
C GLU A 17 -7.96 -12.18 -14.34
N ASN A 18 -7.89 -12.74 -13.14
CA ASN A 18 -8.72 -12.32 -12.01
C ASN A 18 -8.03 -11.31 -11.09
N GLU A 19 -6.91 -10.77 -11.51
CA GLU A 19 -6.13 -9.83 -10.71
C GLU A 19 -6.11 -8.45 -11.29
N GLU A 20 -6.04 -7.46 -10.42
CA GLU A 20 -5.80 -6.09 -10.81
C GLU A 20 -4.56 -5.57 -10.11
N VAL A 21 -3.93 -4.58 -10.72
CA VAL A 21 -2.72 -3.98 -10.19
C VAL A 21 -2.95 -2.49 -10.01
N PHE A 22 -2.62 -2.01 -8.82
CA PHE A 22 -2.49 -0.59 -8.57
C PHE A 22 -1.00 -0.28 -8.49
N PHE A 23 -0.55 0.66 -9.30
CA PHE A 23 0.86 1.04 -9.33
C PHE A 23 0.99 2.55 -9.21
N TRP A 24 1.79 2.99 -8.25
CA TRP A 24 2.13 4.39 -8.07
C TRP A 24 3.64 4.54 -8.10
N LYS A 25 4.12 5.55 -8.81
CA LYS A 25 5.53 5.87 -8.85
C LYS A 25 5.72 7.35 -8.61
N HIS A 26 6.68 7.68 -7.77
CA HIS A 26 7.02 9.08 -7.52
C HIS A 26 7.58 9.70 -8.81
N PRO A 27 7.16 10.92 -9.16
CA PRO A 27 7.58 11.52 -10.43
C PRO A 27 9.06 11.85 -10.52
N GLU A 28 9.73 12.04 -9.40
CA GLU A 28 11.13 12.46 -9.41
C GLU A 28 12.09 11.51 -8.73
N LYS A 29 11.61 10.70 -7.81
CA LYS A 29 12.46 9.80 -7.02
C LYS A 29 12.22 8.36 -7.41
N HIS A 30 13.20 7.50 -7.10
CA HIS A 30 13.07 6.07 -7.32
C HIS A 30 12.27 5.43 -6.19
N ILE A 31 11.01 5.79 -6.13
CA ILE A 31 10.09 5.32 -5.11
C ILE A 31 8.83 4.86 -5.80
N SER A 32 8.39 3.64 -5.52
CA SER A 32 7.16 3.12 -6.11
C SER A 32 6.44 2.18 -5.16
N PHE A 33 5.15 2.04 -5.41
CA PHE A 33 4.26 1.17 -4.64
C PHE A 33 3.38 0.43 -5.63
N ARG A 34 3.41 -0.90 -5.56
CA ARG A 34 2.59 -1.75 -6.42
C ARG A 34 1.79 -2.69 -5.55
N ALA A 35 0.49 -2.73 -5.75
CA ALA A 35 -0.38 -3.65 -5.03
C ALA A 35 -1.16 -4.49 -6.04
N VAL A 36 -1.20 -5.79 -5.81
CA VAL A 36 -1.97 -6.72 -6.62
C VAL A 36 -3.14 -7.21 -5.78
N TYR A 37 -4.32 -7.16 -6.34
CA TYR A 37 -5.52 -7.55 -5.61
C TYR A 37 -6.52 -8.26 -6.52
N ASP A 38 -7.42 -9.01 -5.90
CA ASP A 38 -8.45 -9.75 -6.62
C ASP A 38 -9.49 -8.78 -7.18
N LYS A 39 -9.88 -8.99 -8.44
CA LYS A 39 -10.83 -8.09 -9.10
C LYS A 39 -12.18 -8.04 -8.43
N GLN A 40 -12.65 -9.17 -7.95
CA GLN A 40 -13.99 -9.26 -7.39
C GLN A 40 -14.04 -8.88 -5.93
N SER A 41 -13.22 -9.55 -5.12
CA SER A 41 -13.23 -9.33 -3.67
C SER A 41 -12.40 -8.13 -3.25
N LYS A 42 -11.48 -7.73 -4.10
CA LYS A 42 -10.49 -6.68 -3.84
C LYS A 42 -9.50 -7.06 -2.76
N ALA A 43 -9.45 -8.33 -2.39
CA ALA A 43 -8.51 -8.81 -1.39
C ALA A 43 -7.07 -8.68 -1.87
N LEU A 44 -6.23 -8.17 -0.99
CA LEU A 44 -4.82 -7.98 -1.32
C LEU A 44 -4.13 -9.33 -1.52
N LEU A 45 -3.41 -9.47 -2.63
CA LEU A 45 -2.67 -10.68 -2.95
C LEU A 45 -1.16 -10.49 -2.82
N GLY A 46 -0.69 -9.29 -3.04
CA GLY A 46 0.72 -9.00 -2.91
C GLY A 46 1.03 -7.52 -2.97
N ILE A 47 2.19 -7.15 -2.43
CA ILE A 47 2.69 -5.78 -2.44
C ILE A 47 4.15 -5.82 -2.85
N ASN A 48 4.53 -4.89 -3.70
CA ASN A 48 5.92 -4.68 -4.06
C ASN A 48 6.23 -3.20 -3.91
N VAL A 49 7.24 -2.88 -3.11
CA VAL A 49 7.64 -1.50 -2.88
C VAL A 49 9.11 -1.32 -3.21
N PHE A 50 9.44 -0.13 -3.66
CA PHE A 50 10.78 0.25 -4.04
C PHE A 50 11.06 1.62 -3.45
N GLY A 51 12.11 1.73 -2.64
CA GLY A 51 12.45 2.98 -1.99
C GLY A 51 11.59 3.33 -0.79
N ILE A 52 10.70 2.44 -0.39
CA ILE A 52 9.86 2.59 0.78
C ILE A 52 10.08 1.39 1.68
N ARG A 53 10.15 1.61 2.98
CA ARG A 53 10.31 0.54 3.94
C ARG A 53 9.00 0.29 4.67
N MET A 54 8.51 -0.93 4.58
CA MET A 54 7.25 -1.31 5.21
C MET A 54 7.45 -2.39 6.26
N ARG A 55 6.53 -2.43 7.21
CA ARG A 55 6.56 -3.42 8.27
C ARG A 55 6.08 -4.78 7.74
N HIS A 56 6.95 -5.77 7.85
CA HIS A 56 6.70 -7.13 7.44
C HIS A 56 5.40 -7.70 7.98
N ASN A 57 5.25 -7.62 9.31
CA ASN A 57 4.12 -8.24 9.98
C ASN A 57 2.78 -7.62 9.56
N ILE A 58 2.78 -6.34 9.28
CA ILE A 58 1.56 -5.66 8.84
C ILE A 58 1.19 -6.10 7.42
N CYS A 59 2.18 -6.12 6.53
CA CYS A 59 1.94 -6.54 5.14
C CYS A 59 1.48 -7.99 5.08
N ASP A 60 2.11 -8.88 5.84
CA ASP A 60 1.72 -10.26 5.91
C ASP A 60 0.31 -10.44 6.46
N ALA A 61 -0.02 -9.65 7.49
CA ALA A 61 -1.36 -9.72 8.08
C ALA A 61 -2.43 -9.31 7.08
N TRP A 62 -2.18 -8.26 6.31
CA TRP A 62 -3.12 -7.83 5.26
C TRP A 62 -3.39 -8.95 4.27
N ILE A 63 -2.33 -9.62 3.82
CA ILE A 63 -2.45 -10.68 2.82
C ILE A 63 -3.15 -11.89 3.41
N ASN A 64 -2.75 -12.31 4.59
CA ASN A 64 -3.31 -13.48 5.25
C ASN A 64 -4.78 -13.29 5.64
N SER A 65 -5.15 -12.07 5.99
CA SER A 65 -6.52 -11.75 6.38
C SER A 65 -7.38 -11.36 5.20
N LYS A 66 -6.82 -11.36 4.00
CA LYS A 66 -7.52 -10.96 2.77
C LYS A 66 -8.12 -9.57 2.87
N THR A 67 -7.34 -8.67 3.46
CA THR A 67 -7.73 -7.28 3.59
C THR A 67 -7.88 -6.65 2.21
N THR A 68 -8.92 -5.87 2.00
CA THR A 68 -9.16 -5.25 0.70
C THR A 68 -8.16 -4.13 0.43
N ILE A 69 -7.91 -3.85 -0.85
CA ILE A 69 -6.99 -2.77 -1.22
C ILE A 69 -7.44 -1.43 -0.63
N ASP A 70 -8.73 -1.18 -0.57
CA ASP A 70 -9.24 0.06 0.00
C ASP A 70 -8.87 0.15 1.48
N GLN A 71 -9.03 -0.94 2.22
CA GLN A 71 -8.69 -0.96 3.64
C GLN A 71 -7.18 -0.86 3.85
N VAL A 72 -6.40 -1.50 2.98
CA VAL A 72 -4.94 -1.39 3.02
C VAL A 72 -4.52 0.08 2.93
N LEU A 73 -5.14 0.83 2.03
CA LEU A 73 -4.80 2.24 1.87
C LEU A 73 -5.20 3.07 3.08
N VAL A 74 -6.34 2.75 3.71
CA VAL A 74 -6.73 3.41 4.94
C VAL A 74 -5.69 3.19 6.04
N GLU A 75 -5.13 1.98 6.09
CA GLU A 75 -4.17 1.59 7.12
C GLU A 75 -2.71 1.74 6.69
N LEU A 76 -2.46 2.36 5.56
CA LEU A 76 -1.13 2.40 4.98
C LEU A 76 -0.08 2.96 5.94
N LYS A 77 -0.48 3.92 6.73
CA LYS A 77 0.39 4.52 7.73
C LYS A 77 0.87 3.51 8.78
N ASP A 78 0.05 2.53 9.09
CA ASP A 78 0.42 1.52 10.09
C ASP A 78 1.58 0.63 9.64
N ALA A 79 1.70 0.43 8.34
CA ALA A 79 2.75 -0.39 7.77
C ALA A 79 4.05 0.38 7.56
N ASN A 80 4.04 1.68 7.74
CA ASN A 80 5.22 2.49 7.53
C ASN A 80 6.27 2.22 8.59
N PHE A 81 7.43 1.76 8.16
CA PHE A 81 8.54 1.48 9.06
C PHE A 81 9.19 2.77 9.56
N ASP A 82 9.16 3.81 8.72
CA ASP A 82 9.78 5.08 9.03
C ASP A 82 8.78 6.21 8.82
N PRO A 83 7.99 6.53 9.84
CA PRO A 83 6.90 7.51 9.70
C PRO A 83 7.34 8.90 9.25
N GLU A 84 8.57 9.27 9.56
CA GLU A 84 9.07 10.61 9.22
C GLU A 84 9.22 10.80 7.73
N PHE A 85 9.63 9.76 7.03
CA PHE A 85 9.86 9.85 5.59
C PHE A 85 8.68 9.40 4.75
N PHE A 86 7.80 8.63 5.34
CA PHE A 86 6.71 8.02 4.58
C PHE A 86 5.49 8.90 4.46
N LYS A 87 5.28 9.73 5.43
CA LYS A 87 4.08 10.53 5.55
C LYS A 87 3.62 11.23 4.28
N PRO A 88 4.49 11.93 3.54
CA PRO A 88 4.05 12.58 2.30
C PRO A 88 3.67 11.60 1.21
N TYR A 89 4.38 10.49 1.12
CA TYR A 89 4.12 9.51 0.05
C TYR A 89 2.81 8.79 0.25
N GLU A 90 2.46 8.53 1.50
CA GLU A 90 1.22 7.89 1.85
C GLU A 90 0.02 8.66 1.29
N GLN A 91 0.00 9.96 1.49
CA GLN A 91 -1.07 10.79 0.97
C GLN A 91 -1.08 10.82 -0.55
N GLU A 92 0.08 10.91 -1.17
CA GLU A 92 0.20 10.90 -2.62
C GLU A 92 -0.29 9.59 -3.22
N ILE A 93 0.03 8.48 -2.59
CA ILE A 93 -0.42 7.16 -3.03
C ILE A 93 -1.95 7.08 -2.97
N ILE A 94 -2.52 7.51 -1.87
CA ILE A 94 -3.97 7.47 -1.67
C ILE A 94 -4.68 8.39 -2.67
N ASP A 95 -4.16 9.59 -2.86
CA ASP A 95 -4.74 10.53 -3.80
C ASP A 95 -4.73 10.00 -5.22
N PHE A 96 -3.64 9.35 -5.60
CA PHE A 96 -3.52 8.77 -6.93
C PHE A 96 -4.51 7.63 -7.12
N TYR A 97 -4.65 6.77 -6.12
CA TYR A 97 -5.62 5.69 -6.17
C TYR A 97 -7.05 6.23 -6.31
N ASN A 98 -7.37 7.24 -5.52
CA ASN A 98 -8.70 7.84 -5.57
C ASN A 98 -9.00 8.42 -6.95
N LYS A 99 -8.01 9.06 -7.54
CA LYS A 99 -8.17 9.65 -8.86
C LYS A 99 -8.42 8.58 -9.92
N GLU A 100 -7.67 7.49 -9.85
CA GLU A 100 -7.79 6.42 -10.85
C GLU A 100 -9.08 5.62 -10.72
N ASN A 101 -9.59 5.49 -9.51
CA ASN A 101 -10.72 4.62 -9.24
C ASN A 101 -12.01 5.36 -8.89
N GLY A 102 -11.97 6.68 -8.85
CA GLY A 102 -13.16 7.46 -8.51
C GLY A 102 -13.62 7.25 -7.08
N THR A 103 -12.67 6.99 -6.19
CA THR A 103 -12.96 6.74 -4.78
C THR A 103 -12.61 7.95 -3.91
N SER A 104 -12.96 7.87 -2.64
CA SER A 104 -12.70 8.94 -1.67
C SER A 104 -12.09 8.40 -0.39
N ILE A 105 -11.12 7.52 -0.53
CA ILE A 105 -10.44 6.92 0.61
C ILE A 105 -9.66 7.98 1.37
N LYS A 106 -9.75 7.91 2.70
CA LYS A 106 -9.00 8.81 3.58
C LYS A 106 -8.13 8.00 4.51
N PRO A 107 -6.92 8.47 4.80
CA PRO A 107 -6.05 7.76 5.72
C PRO A 107 -6.62 7.78 7.13
N ARG A 108 -6.30 6.75 7.90
CA ARG A 108 -6.71 6.67 9.29
C ARG A 108 -6.08 7.79 10.08
N LYS A 109 -6.88 8.43 10.93
CA LYS A 109 -6.35 9.39 11.89
C LYS A 109 -5.79 8.61 13.05
N LYS A 110 -4.49 8.72 13.26
CA LYS A 110 -3.85 7.87 14.25
C LYS A 110 -3.87 8.43 15.66
N SER A 111 -3.68 9.71 15.79
CA SER A 111 -3.26 10.26 17.08
C SER A 111 -4.24 10.09 18.21
N LEU A 112 -5.48 10.47 18.00
CA LEU A 112 -6.45 10.48 19.09
C LEU A 112 -6.72 9.08 19.63
N LEU A 113 -6.87 8.14 18.71
CA LEU A 113 -7.14 6.77 19.11
C LEU A 113 -5.99 6.17 19.90
N ARG A 114 -4.78 6.53 19.57
CA ARG A 114 -3.62 6.00 20.27
C ARG A 114 -3.46 6.59 21.65
N ILE A 115 -3.86 7.83 21.80
CA ILE A 115 -3.78 8.50 23.09
C ILE A 115 -4.74 7.86 24.08
N PHE A 116 -5.90 7.46 23.60
CA PHE A 116 -6.92 6.89 24.46
C PHE A 116 -6.97 5.36 24.41
N GLY A 117 -6.26 4.78 23.50
CA GLY A 117 -6.29 3.33 23.32
C GLY A 117 -5.23 2.57 24.05
#